data_e3e2657c8ea79467ba7be196b3f599e9
#
_entry.id   e3e2657c8ea79467ba7be196b3f599e9
#
_cell.length_a   1.000
_cell.length_b   1.000
_cell.length_c   1.000
_cell.angle_alpha   90.00
_cell.angle_beta   90.00
_cell.angle_gamma   90.00
#
_symmetry.space_group_name_H-M   'P 1'
#
loop_
_entity.id
_entity.type
_entity.pdbx_description
1 polymer ?
#
loop_
_entity_poly.entity_id
_entity_poly.type
_entity_poly.pdbx_seq_one_letter_code
_entity_poly.pdbx_strand_id
1 'polypeptide(L)'
;MSLVSTGFLVFLLVGVIVYYLIPKKAQWAWLLILSYAYYLCSGYKTVVFILLTTIVTFTSGILLERTEDNLDKSLKADGLAREDKKALKEKAKTYKKRVVVLALLLVFGVLAVVKYHNFAIENVNGIIKAFGGNGRISTFTLLLPLGISFYSFQSISYVIDVYRGKVKACNNIFKYALFVSYFPQITQGPIGRYDRLAPQFLAEHKYDLAVIQHGLQRMAWGLFKKFIIADRAGVVSDLVFNNPGQYHGIYVIIGVLAYCAQLYGDFAGGIDMVMGASEMFGIHLDDNFRQPFFSHSIGEFWRRWHITLGTWMKDYVFYPFSLSKAMNKLGKFFKKHSKTRFGKYMAKALPICLADLLIFFIVGVWHGAAWKYIVYGMYNGIIMSFSSIMAPVYEKMFKITHINKNARWYRGWQIIRTFILVNISWYFDNAATLTDAFRLMGNTFKHASFSMDAVVKMSGSQLDLIILLAGCLVWLIISILKEKGIVIREALDRKPLIIRWAVYIALVISVAMLGYISNTSGGFMYAQF
;
A
#
# COMPACT_ATOMS: atom_id res chain seq x y z
N MET A 1 9.91 -6.27 17.03
CA MET A 1 8.75 -6.10 17.98
C MET A 1 7.49 -5.94 17.14
N SER A 2 6.49 -6.84 17.29
CA SER A 2 5.24 -6.76 16.54
C SER A 2 4.31 -5.68 17.09
N LEU A 3 3.55 -5.00 16.21
CA LEU A 3 2.57 -3.95 16.58
C LEU A 3 1.44 -4.46 17.50
N VAL A 4 1.17 -5.76 17.49
CA VAL A 4 0.14 -6.40 18.35
C VAL A 4 0.71 -6.99 19.65
N SER A 5 2.02 -6.87 19.87
CA SER A 5 2.65 -7.41 21.07
C SER A 5 2.46 -6.50 22.29
N THR A 6 2.37 -7.10 23.48
CA THR A 6 2.37 -6.36 24.75
C THR A 6 3.60 -5.44 24.86
N GLY A 7 4.77 -5.91 24.39
CA GLY A 7 5.98 -5.11 24.35
C GLY A 7 5.83 -3.82 23.53
N PHE A 8 5.13 -3.85 22.40
CA PHE A 8 4.83 -2.65 21.63
C PHE A 8 3.89 -1.69 22.37
N LEU A 9 2.86 -2.22 23.03
CA LEU A 9 1.92 -1.38 23.79
C LEU A 9 2.63 -0.67 24.97
N VAL A 10 3.50 -1.38 25.67
CA VAL A 10 4.33 -0.78 26.74
C VAL A 10 5.30 0.25 26.18
N PHE A 11 5.98 -0.07 25.07
CA PHE A 11 6.88 0.85 24.36
C PHE A 11 6.15 2.14 23.93
N LEU A 12 4.96 2.01 23.37
CA LEU A 12 4.13 3.13 22.95
C LEU A 12 3.68 3.97 24.16
N LEU A 13 3.21 3.32 25.23
CA LEU A 13 2.77 4.01 26.45
C LEU A 13 3.90 4.86 27.04
N VAL A 14 5.07 4.25 27.25
CA VAL A 14 6.28 4.97 27.75
C VAL A 14 6.66 6.08 26.77
N GLY A 15 6.62 5.79 25.46
CA GLY A 15 6.92 6.76 24.42
C GLY A 15 6.04 8.00 24.48
N VAL A 16 4.72 7.83 24.65
CA VAL A 16 3.73 8.92 24.72
C VAL A 16 3.89 9.70 26.02
N ILE A 17 4.05 9.02 27.18
CA ILE A 17 4.23 9.70 28.47
C ILE A 17 5.47 10.61 28.42
N VAL A 18 6.61 10.08 28.02
CA VAL A 18 7.85 10.87 27.97
C VAL A 18 7.74 12.01 26.95
N TYR A 19 7.09 11.77 25.80
CA TYR A 19 6.89 12.78 24.76
C TYR A 19 6.22 14.06 25.25
N TYR A 20 5.22 13.93 26.12
CA TYR A 20 4.49 15.09 26.67
C TYR A 20 5.13 15.67 27.94
N LEU A 21 6.05 14.94 28.58
CA LEU A 21 6.81 15.42 29.73
C LEU A 21 8.06 16.23 29.36
N ILE A 22 8.68 15.95 28.20
CA ILE A 22 9.88 16.65 27.75
C ILE A 22 9.58 18.04 27.17
N PRO A 23 10.58 18.94 27.09
CA PRO A 23 10.42 20.22 26.42
C PRO A 23 9.95 20.04 24.97
N LYS A 24 8.97 20.79 24.54
CA LYS A 24 8.33 20.66 23.20
C LYS A 24 9.34 20.72 22.05
N LYS A 25 10.36 21.56 22.15
CA LYS A 25 11.45 21.67 21.17
C LYS A 25 12.26 20.38 21.02
N ALA A 26 12.22 19.47 21.99
CA ALA A 26 12.91 18.18 21.99
C ALA A 26 12.01 17.02 21.51
N GLN A 27 10.72 17.23 21.32
CA GLN A 27 9.76 16.18 20.97
C GLN A 27 10.15 15.42 19.68
N TRP A 28 10.60 16.12 18.66
CA TRP A 28 11.09 15.50 17.42
C TRP A 28 12.30 14.59 17.63
N ALA A 29 13.20 14.97 18.54
CA ALA A 29 14.39 14.16 18.86
C ALA A 29 13.99 12.89 19.63
N TRP A 30 13.00 12.98 20.51
CA TRP A 30 12.43 11.81 21.17
C TRP A 30 11.78 10.84 20.18
N LEU A 31 11.00 11.34 19.21
CA LEU A 31 10.45 10.50 18.13
C LEU A 31 11.54 9.80 17.32
N LEU A 32 12.67 10.49 17.07
CA LEU A 32 13.83 9.88 16.41
C LEU A 32 14.43 8.75 17.23
N ILE A 33 14.62 8.97 18.54
CA ILE A 33 15.15 7.95 19.47
C ILE A 33 14.22 6.74 19.50
N LEU A 34 12.91 6.95 19.66
CA LEU A 34 11.93 5.87 19.61
C LEU A 34 11.96 5.11 18.29
N SER A 35 12.11 5.82 17.16
CA SER A 35 12.13 5.20 15.84
C SER A 35 13.33 4.27 15.65
N TYR A 36 14.52 4.72 16.05
CA TYR A 36 15.71 3.87 15.97
C TYR A 36 15.71 2.76 17.03
N ALA A 37 15.20 3.01 18.25
CA ALA A 37 15.03 1.97 19.27
C ALA A 37 14.09 0.86 18.78
N TYR A 38 12.93 1.22 18.20
CA TYR A 38 12.00 0.26 17.60
C TYR A 38 12.64 -0.55 16.47
N TYR A 39 13.40 0.12 15.58
CA TYR A 39 14.10 -0.54 14.48
C TYR A 39 15.15 -1.53 14.96
N LEU A 40 15.96 -1.15 15.96
CA LEU A 40 16.99 -2.00 16.57
C LEU A 40 16.40 -3.24 17.27
N CYS A 41 15.22 -3.10 17.91
CA CYS A 41 14.49 -4.24 18.46
C CYS A 41 14.02 -5.25 17.41
N SER A 42 13.94 -4.84 16.14
CA SER A 42 13.53 -5.72 15.04
C SER A 42 14.71 -6.41 14.35
N GLY A 43 15.95 -5.91 14.54
CA GLY A 43 17.16 -6.50 14.00
C GLY A 43 18.29 -5.49 13.82
N TYR A 44 19.28 -5.52 14.71
CA TYR A 44 20.39 -4.56 14.68
C TYR A 44 21.24 -4.63 13.39
N LYS A 45 21.36 -5.82 12.78
CA LYS A 45 22.15 -6.01 11.54
C LYS A 45 21.54 -5.30 10.33
N THR A 46 20.24 -5.06 10.35
CA THR A 46 19.53 -4.43 9.23
C THR A 46 19.51 -2.91 9.29
N VAL A 47 19.98 -2.32 10.40
CA VAL A 47 20.03 -0.85 10.57
C VAL A 47 20.92 -0.16 9.52
N VAL A 48 21.92 -0.87 9.00
CA VAL A 48 22.80 -0.35 7.94
C VAL A 48 22.02 0.07 6.69
N PHE A 49 20.95 -0.63 6.34
CA PHE A 49 20.17 -0.33 5.14
C PHE A 49 19.37 0.96 5.27
N ILE A 50 18.75 1.21 6.41
CA ILE A 50 18.01 2.46 6.64
C ILE A 50 18.97 3.65 6.78
N LEU A 51 20.15 3.48 7.40
CA LEU A 51 21.18 4.50 7.46
C LEU A 51 21.71 4.82 6.06
N LEU A 52 22.04 3.81 5.25
CA LEU A 52 22.48 4.00 3.87
C LEU A 52 21.42 4.76 3.04
N THR A 53 20.16 4.34 3.12
CA THR A 53 19.06 5.01 2.42
C THR A 53 18.94 6.47 2.87
N THR A 54 19.03 6.72 4.19
CA THR A 54 18.97 8.07 4.77
C THR A 54 20.10 8.94 4.24
N ILE A 55 21.36 8.46 4.27
CA ILE A 55 22.53 9.20 3.82
C ILE A 55 22.45 9.50 2.32
N VAL A 56 22.17 8.48 1.49
CA VAL A 56 22.06 8.63 0.03
C VAL A 56 21.01 9.65 -0.35
N THR A 57 19.81 9.56 0.22
CA THR A 57 18.69 10.43 -0.18
C THR A 57 18.79 11.83 0.44
N PHE A 58 19.33 11.97 1.65
CA PHE A 58 19.67 13.27 2.24
C PHE A 58 20.71 14.01 1.40
N THR A 59 21.85 13.35 1.09
CA THR A 59 22.91 13.94 0.28
C THR A 59 22.42 14.32 -1.11
N SER A 60 21.60 13.48 -1.73
CA SER A 60 20.96 13.76 -3.02
C SER A 60 20.11 15.03 -2.96
N GLY A 61 19.29 15.19 -1.90
CA GLY A 61 18.51 16.41 -1.68
C GLY A 61 19.36 17.66 -1.61
N ILE A 62 20.42 17.63 -0.80
CA ILE A 62 21.37 18.76 -0.66
C ILE A 62 22.06 19.09 -1.99
N LEU A 63 22.52 18.08 -2.75
CA LEU A 63 23.16 18.29 -4.05
C LEU A 63 22.20 18.93 -5.07
N LEU A 64 20.93 18.51 -5.06
CA LEU A 64 19.92 19.07 -5.94
C LEU A 64 19.62 20.53 -5.62
N GLU A 65 19.44 20.89 -4.35
CA GLU A 65 19.18 22.26 -3.94
C GLU A 65 20.38 23.17 -4.19
N ARG A 66 21.58 22.74 -3.80
CA ARG A 66 22.82 23.51 -4.09
C ARG A 66 22.99 23.77 -5.58
N THR A 67 22.64 22.81 -6.44
CA THR A 67 22.70 22.98 -7.90
C THR A 67 21.73 24.04 -8.39
N GLU A 68 20.51 24.08 -7.83
CA GLU A 68 19.51 25.11 -8.15
C GLU A 68 19.97 26.49 -7.67
N ASP A 69 20.41 26.59 -6.41
CA ASP A 69 20.92 27.87 -5.85
C ASP A 69 22.11 28.42 -6.64
N ASN A 70 23.04 27.54 -7.05
CA ASN A 70 24.18 27.94 -7.86
C ASN A 70 23.76 28.38 -9.27
N LEU A 71 22.75 27.70 -9.87
CA LEU A 71 22.17 28.10 -11.14
C LEU A 71 21.53 29.49 -11.04
N ASP A 72 20.71 29.71 -10.01
CA ASP A 72 20.04 30.99 -9.78
C ASP A 72 21.02 32.15 -9.58
N LYS A 73 22.10 31.92 -8.80
CA LYS A 73 23.18 32.88 -8.62
C LYS A 73 23.86 33.18 -9.96
N SER A 74 24.23 32.16 -10.74
CA SER A 74 24.88 32.35 -12.04
C SER A 74 23.98 33.06 -13.06
N LEU A 75 22.68 32.82 -13.05
CA LEU A 75 21.72 33.46 -13.97
C LEU A 75 21.46 34.95 -13.63
N LYS A 76 21.73 35.38 -12.38
CA LYS A 76 21.63 36.78 -11.93
C LYS A 76 22.90 37.59 -12.22
N ALA A 77 24.01 36.96 -12.64
CA ALA A 77 25.20 37.68 -13.01
C ALA A 77 24.97 38.54 -14.28
N ASP A 78 25.38 39.81 -14.20
CA ASP A 78 25.20 40.74 -15.29
C ASP A 78 26.06 40.35 -16.52
N GLY A 79 25.54 40.62 -17.73
CA GLY A 79 26.30 40.46 -18.99
C GLY A 79 26.22 39.06 -19.63
N LEU A 80 25.51 38.08 -19.07
CA LEU A 80 25.38 36.75 -19.67
C LEU A 80 24.51 36.75 -20.94
N ALA A 81 25.09 36.24 -22.04
CA ALA A 81 24.36 36.04 -23.30
C ALA A 81 23.22 35.00 -23.12
N ARG A 82 22.17 35.08 -23.96
CA ARG A 82 21.02 34.17 -23.92
C ARG A 82 21.45 32.70 -24.13
N GLU A 83 22.47 32.46 -24.93
CA GLU A 83 23.00 31.11 -25.20
C GLU A 83 23.72 30.54 -23.98
N ASP A 84 24.52 31.35 -23.26
CA ASP A 84 25.18 30.93 -22.03
C ASP A 84 24.17 30.58 -20.93
N LYS A 85 23.13 31.39 -20.77
CA LYS A 85 22.02 31.09 -19.84
C LYS A 85 21.34 29.76 -20.17
N LYS A 86 21.16 29.45 -21.46
CA LYS A 86 20.60 28.19 -21.91
C LYS A 86 21.53 27.02 -21.63
N ALA A 87 22.84 27.18 -21.92
CA ALA A 87 23.84 26.17 -21.64
C ALA A 87 23.97 25.85 -20.15
N LEU A 88 23.96 26.86 -19.28
CA LEU A 88 23.96 26.69 -17.81
C LEU A 88 22.75 25.91 -17.32
N LYS A 89 21.53 26.24 -17.82
CA LYS A 89 20.29 25.52 -17.46
C LYS A 89 20.34 24.05 -17.90
N GLU A 90 20.83 23.76 -19.11
CA GLU A 90 20.93 22.36 -19.58
C GLU A 90 22.00 21.57 -18.80
N LYS A 91 23.13 22.19 -18.44
CA LYS A 91 24.16 21.57 -17.59
C LYS A 91 23.61 21.24 -16.20
N ALA A 92 22.97 22.20 -15.55
CA ALA A 92 22.35 21.98 -14.22
C ALA A 92 21.27 20.90 -14.29
N LYS A 93 20.40 20.92 -15.29
CA LYS A 93 19.37 19.89 -15.51
C LYS A 93 19.96 18.49 -15.70
N THR A 94 21.03 18.39 -16.50
CA THR A 94 21.71 17.10 -16.73
C THR A 94 22.34 16.59 -15.44
N TYR A 95 23.00 17.44 -14.67
CA TYR A 95 23.58 17.08 -13.38
C TYR A 95 22.48 16.64 -12.38
N LYS A 96 21.42 17.43 -12.20
CA LYS A 96 20.31 17.07 -11.32
C LYS A 96 19.69 15.73 -11.72
N LYS A 97 19.52 15.46 -13.02
CA LYS A 97 19.03 14.17 -13.50
C LYS A 97 19.96 13.01 -13.13
N ARG A 98 21.28 13.19 -13.23
CA ARG A 98 22.28 12.17 -12.83
C ARG A 98 22.18 11.87 -11.34
N VAL A 99 22.04 12.89 -10.49
CA VAL A 99 21.86 12.71 -9.04
C VAL A 99 20.61 11.88 -8.73
N VAL A 100 19.47 12.19 -9.35
CA VAL A 100 18.22 11.42 -9.17
C VAL A 100 18.37 9.98 -9.63
N VAL A 101 18.96 9.76 -10.82
CA VAL A 101 19.17 8.40 -11.35
C VAL A 101 20.10 7.59 -10.44
N LEU A 102 21.17 8.20 -9.93
CA LEU A 102 22.09 7.52 -9.00
C LEU A 102 21.38 7.16 -7.68
N ALA A 103 20.58 8.07 -7.12
CA ALA A 103 19.80 7.80 -5.91
C ALA A 103 18.79 6.65 -6.14
N LEU A 104 18.09 6.64 -7.28
CA LEU A 104 17.19 5.55 -7.67
C LEU A 104 17.92 4.21 -7.77
N LEU A 105 19.08 4.19 -8.45
CA LEU A 105 19.88 2.97 -8.62
C LEU A 105 20.41 2.44 -7.29
N LEU A 106 20.87 3.31 -6.40
CA LEU A 106 21.40 2.89 -5.10
C LEU A 106 20.26 2.37 -4.20
N VAL A 107 19.16 3.09 -4.06
CA VAL A 107 18.06 2.72 -3.15
C VAL A 107 17.29 1.52 -3.67
N PHE A 108 16.80 1.56 -4.92
CA PHE A 108 16.06 0.44 -5.50
C PHE A 108 16.96 -0.70 -5.94
N GLY A 109 18.24 -0.46 -6.23
CA GLY A 109 19.21 -1.52 -6.49
C GLY A 109 19.44 -2.40 -5.26
N VAL A 110 19.64 -1.79 -4.10
CA VAL A 110 19.72 -2.53 -2.82
C VAL A 110 18.44 -3.32 -2.56
N LEU A 111 17.27 -2.68 -2.71
CA LEU A 111 15.98 -3.36 -2.58
C LEU A 111 15.85 -4.55 -3.54
N ALA A 112 16.25 -4.35 -4.81
CA ALA A 112 16.19 -5.38 -5.83
C ALA A 112 17.08 -6.58 -5.48
N VAL A 113 18.32 -6.34 -5.07
CA VAL A 113 19.23 -7.41 -4.66
C VAL A 113 18.66 -8.15 -3.46
N VAL A 114 18.25 -7.45 -2.40
CA VAL A 114 17.81 -8.08 -1.16
C VAL A 114 16.51 -8.88 -1.35
N LYS A 115 15.58 -8.39 -2.19
CA LYS A 115 14.24 -9.01 -2.33
C LYS A 115 14.15 -10.00 -3.49
N TYR A 116 14.89 -9.80 -4.61
CA TYR A 116 14.63 -10.53 -5.86
C TYR A 116 15.77 -11.42 -6.35
N HIS A 117 16.93 -11.48 -5.65
CA HIS A 117 18.08 -12.27 -6.10
C HIS A 117 17.74 -13.75 -6.34
N ASN A 118 17.03 -14.41 -5.41
CA ASN A 118 16.65 -15.81 -5.57
C ASN A 118 15.67 -16.03 -6.72
N PHE A 119 14.71 -15.12 -6.91
CA PHE A 119 13.79 -15.19 -8.04
C PHE A 119 14.54 -15.07 -9.38
N ALA A 120 15.54 -14.17 -9.47
CA ALA A 120 16.39 -14.08 -10.64
C ALA A 120 17.20 -15.35 -10.87
N ILE A 121 17.81 -15.91 -9.83
CA ILE A 121 18.57 -17.16 -9.89
C ILE A 121 17.68 -18.33 -10.35
N GLU A 122 16.48 -18.48 -9.79
CA GLU A 122 15.54 -19.55 -10.17
C GLU A 122 15.11 -19.45 -11.63
N ASN A 123 14.84 -18.23 -12.13
CA ASN A 123 14.53 -18.03 -13.54
C ASN A 123 15.72 -18.37 -14.46
N VAL A 124 16.94 -17.96 -14.08
CA VAL A 124 18.17 -18.32 -14.83
C VAL A 124 18.36 -19.84 -14.85
N ASN A 125 18.20 -20.51 -13.69
CA ASN A 125 18.27 -21.98 -13.61
C ASN A 125 17.20 -22.66 -14.48
N GLY A 126 15.98 -22.09 -14.53
CA GLY A 126 14.93 -22.55 -15.41
C GLY A 126 15.29 -22.45 -16.90
N ILE A 127 15.92 -21.34 -17.29
CA ILE A 127 16.42 -21.13 -18.65
C ILE A 127 17.54 -22.13 -18.98
N ILE A 128 18.53 -22.28 -18.11
CA ILE A 128 19.64 -23.25 -18.30
C ILE A 128 19.06 -24.66 -18.53
N LYS A 129 18.10 -25.07 -17.70
CA LYS A 129 17.44 -26.40 -17.85
C LYS A 129 16.66 -26.49 -19.17
N ALA A 130 15.95 -25.44 -19.58
CA ALA A 130 15.18 -25.44 -20.84
C ALA A 130 16.08 -25.59 -22.08
N PHE A 131 17.32 -25.10 -22.02
CA PHE A 131 18.33 -25.28 -23.06
C PHE A 131 19.21 -26.52 -22.89
N GLY A 132 18.82 -27.49 -22.03
CA GLY A 132 19.53 -28.77 -21.83
C GLY A 132 20.79 -28.66 -20.97
N GLY A 133 21.05 -27.56 -20.32
CA GLY A 133 22.19 -27.41 -19.41
C GLY A 133 21.94 -28.07 -18.04
N ASN A 134 22.99 -28.66 -17.46
CA ASN A 134 22.97 -29.29 -16.13
C ASN A 134 23.50 -28.38 -15.01
N GLY A 135 23.97 -27.17 -15.35
CA GLY A 135 24.46 -26.21 -14.37
C GLY A 135 23.31 -25.63 -13.51
N ARG A 136 23.57 -25.51 -12.20
CA ARG A 136 22.63 -24.88 -11.27
C ARG A 136 23.35 -23.86 -10.40
N ILE A 137 22.85 -22.63 -10.40
CA ILE A 137 23.28 -21.58 -9.48
C ILE A 137 22.57 -21.79 -8.16
N SER A 138 23.30 -21.84 -7.05
CA SER A 138 22.73 -22.01 -5.71
C SER A 138 22.02 -20.72 -5.25
N THR A 139 20.85 -20.86 -4.64
CA THR A 139 20.16 -19.78 -3.93
C THR A 139 20.80 -19.54 -2.58
N PHE A 140 20.68 -18.33 -2.04
CA PHE A 140 21.20 -17.97 -0.74
C PHE A 140 20.24 -17.02 -0.02
N THR A 141 20.32 -16.96 1.31
CA THR A 141 19.40 -16.15 2.13
C THR A 141 20.04 -14.83 2.53
N LEU A 142 19.40 -13.73 2.17
CA LEU A 142 19.72 -12.39 2.66
C LEU A 142 18.70 -11.98 3.72
N LEU A 143 19.16 -11.28 4.76
CA LEU A 143 18.27 -10.68 5.75
C LEU A 143 17.44 -9.58 5.09
N LEU A 144 16.12 -9.73 5.10
CA LEU A 144 15.21 -8.69 4.63
C LEU A 144 15.05 -7.61 5.71
N PRO A 145 15.47 -6.36 5.45
CA PRO A 145 15.32 -5.28 6.42
C PRO A 145 13.86 -4.90 6.60
N LEU A 146 13.46 -4.68 7.87
CA LEU A 146 12.11 -4.25 8.20
C LEU A 146 11.74 -2.97 7.45
N GLY A 147 10.61 -2.99 6.72
CA GLY A 147 10.06 -1.84 6.04
C GLY A 147 10.86 -1.29 4.87
N ILE A 148 11.86 -2.04 4.34
CA ILE A 148 12.75 -1.54 3.26
C ILE A 148 11.98 -1.03 2.05
N SER A 149 10.89 -1.66 1.67
CA SER A 149 10.04 -1.22 0.56
C SER A 149 9.38 0.13 0.86
N PHE A 150 8.85 0.32 2.07
CA PHE A 150 8.14 1.54 2.47
C PHE A 150 9.07 2.74 2.58
N TYR A 151 10.18 2.63 3.35
CA TYR A 151 11.08 3.76 3.48
C TYR A 151 11.85 4.07 2.19
N SER A 152 12.05 3.11 1.29
CA SER A 152 12.62 3.35 -0.04
C SER A 152 11.69 4.23 -0.88
N PHE A 153 10.39 3.90 -0.98
CA PHE A 153 9.43 4.74 -1.68
C PHE A 153 9.31 6.13 -1.07
N GLN A 154 9.26 6.21 0.26
CA GLN A 154 9.17 7.48 0.98
C GLN A 154 10.39 8.37 0.72
N SER A 155 11.60 7.83 0.84
CA SER A 155 12.85 8.57 0.64
C SER A 155 13.05 8.98 -0.82
N ILE A 156 12.75 8.12 -1.78
CA ILE A 156 12.83 8.46 -3.20
C ILE A 156 11.80 9.51 -3.59
N SER A 157 10.60 9.50 -2.99
CA SER A 157 9.63 10.57 -3.24
C SER A 157 10.17 11.94 -2.85
N TYR A 158 10.88 12.03 -1.71
CA TYR A 158 11.55 13.25 -1.29
C TYR A 158 12.60 13.72 -2.31
N VAL A 159 13.48 12.83 -2.77
CA VAL A 159 14.52 13.19 -3.77
C VAL A 159 13.88 13.73 -5.06
N ILE A 160 12.81 13.08 -5.54
CA ILE A 160 12.11 13.52 -6.75
C ILE A 160 11.38 14.84 -6.52
N ASP A 161 10.77 15.05 -5.33
CA ASP A 161 10.06 16.28 -5.00
C ASP A 161 11.02 17.46 -4.85
N VAL A 162 12.23 17.28 -4.32
CA VAL A 162 13.30 18.28 -4.34
C VAL A 162 13.76 18.56 -5.78
N TYR A 163 13.99 17.51 -6.59
CA TYR A 163 14.34 17.67 -8.01
C TYR A 163 13.31 18.50 -8.79
N ARG A 164 12.01 18.36 -8.48
CA ARG A 164 10.91 19.10 -9.09
C ARG A 164 10.72 20.50 -8.51
N GLY A 165 11.45 20.86 -7.47
CA GLY A 165 11.27 22.12 -6.75
C GLY A 165 9.98 22.21 -5.92
N LYS A 166 9.32 21.06 -5.65
CA LYS A 166 8.11 21.01 -4.85
C LYS A 166 8.39 21.21 -3.36
N VAL A 167 9.53 20.71 -2.89
CA VAL A 167 10.01 20.87 -1.52
C VAL A 167 11.48 21.32 -1.53
N LYS A 168 11.88 22.06 -0.49
CA LYS A 168 13.28 22.39 -0.23
C LYS A 168 13.99 21.20 0.43
N ALA A 169 15.30 21.09 0.23
CA ALA A 169 16.08 20.07 0.89
C ALA A 169 16.13 20.29 2.41
N CYS A 170 16.11 19.21 3.15
CA CYS A 170 16.30 19.26 4.60
C CYS A 170 17.77 19.51 4.91
N ASN A 171 18.08 20.50 5.74
CA ASN A 171 19.46 20.85 6.09
C ASN A 171 20.00 20.12 7.33
N ASN A 172 19.15 19.33 8.00
CA ASN A 172 19.51 18.60 9.20
C ASN A 172 19.27 17.11 9.00
N ILE A 173 20.35 16.33 9.01
CA ILE A 173 20.30 14.88 8.76
C ILE A 173 19.45 14.13 9.81
N PHE A 174 19.44 14.57 11.08
CA PHE A 174 18.65 13.92 12.14
C PHE A 174 17.16 14.15 11.95
N LYS A 175 16.74 15.36 11.56
CA LYS A 175 15.35 15.67 11.22
C LYS A 175 14.90 14.87 9.99
N TYR A 176 15.78 14.73 9.00
CA TYR A 176 15.52 13.91 7.84
C TYR A 176 15.46 12.40 8.18
N ALA A 177 16.37 11.94 9.04
CA ALA A 177 16.37 10.57 9.54
C ALA A 177 15.07 10.20 10.26
N LEU A 178 14.47 11.12 11.03
CA LEU A 178 13.15 10.92 11.62
C LEU A 178 12.08 10.68 10.53
N PHE A 179 12.09 11.47 9.45
CA PHE A 179 11.16 11.28 8.35
C PHE A 179 11.30 9.88 7.72
N VAL A 180 12.52 9.39 7.53
CA VAL A 180 12.77 8.07 6.93
C VAL A 180 12.41 6.92 7.87
N SER A 181 12.64 7.08 9.18
CA SER A 181 12.60 6.00 10.18
C SER A 181 11.36 5.97 11.07
N TYR A 182 10.42 6.91 10.94
CA TYR A 182 9.29 7.10 11.86
C TYR A 182 8.59 5.78 12.23
N PHE A 183 8.74 5.37 13.50
CA PHE A 183 8.49 4.00 13.94
C PHE A 183 7.06 3.48 13.75
N PRO A 184 5.99 4.26 13.93
CA PRO A 184 4.65 3.73 13.72
C PRO A 184 4.43 3.32 12.26
N GLN A 185 5.02 4.08 11.33
CA GLN A 185 4.78 3.97 9.89
C GLN A 185 5.68 2.95 9.19
N ILE A 186 6.90 2.70 9.72
CA ILE A 186 7.96 2.00 8.99
C ILE A 186 7.63 0.56 8.62
N THR A 187 6.77 -0.11 9.38
CA THR A 187 6.44 -1.54 9.15
C THR A 187 5.41 -1.74 8.05
N GLN A 188 4.30 -1.01 8.10
CA GLN A 188 3.17 -1.16 7.16
C GLN A 188 2.29 0.10 7.09
N GLY A 189 2.82 1.23 7.54
CA GLY A 189 2.07 2.49 7.55
C GLY A 189 1.81 3.05 6.14
N PRO A 190 1.01 4.12 6.05
CA PRO A 190 0.84 4.86 4.81
C PRO A 190 2.18 5.38 4.30
N ILE A 191 2.42 5.38 2.98
CA ILE A 191 3.64 5.94 2.39
C ILE A 191 3.61 7.46 2.54
N GLY A 192 4.35 7.98 3.51
CA GLY A 192 4.35 9.40 3.86
C GLY A 192 5.03 10.29 2.83
N ARG A 193 4.60 11.55 2.77
CA ARG A 193 5.20 12.60 1.96
C ARG A 193 5.93 13.58 2.85
N TYR A 194 7.13 14.00 2.42
CA TYR A 194 7.96 14.92 3.21
C TYR A 194 7.27 16.25 3.49
N ASP A 195 6.59 16.81 2.48
CA ASP A 195 5.83 18.07 2.61
C ASP A 195 4.70 18.03 3.62
N ARG A 196 4.16 16.85 3.94
CA ARG A 196 3.06 16.66 4.89
C ARG A 196 3.52 16.26 6.28
N LEU A 197 4.53 15.40 6.38
CA LEU A 197 4.98 14.83 7.66
C LEU A 197 6.03 15.68 8.36
N ALA A 198 7.03 16.22 7.63
CA ALA A 198 8.12 16.95 8.25
C ALA A 198 7.63 18.19 9.05
N PRO A 199 6.66 18.99 8.58
CA PRO A 199 6.11 20.07 9.38
C PRO A 199 5.47 19.61 10.70
N GLN A 200 4.77 18.47 10.68
CA GLN A 200 4.14 17.90 11.89
C GLN A 200 5.18 17.41 12.89
N PHE A 201 6.24 16.74 12.44
CA PHE A 201 7.33 16.29 13.33
C PHE A 201 8.05 17.44 14.04
N LEU A 202 8.11 18.60 13.40
CA LEU A 202 8.81 19.77 13.92
C LEU A 202 7.91 20.77 14.65
N ALA A 203 6.59 20.55 14.59
CA ALA A 203 5.63 21.32 15.36
C ALA A 203 5.70 20.99 16.85
N GLU A 204 5.31 21.92 17.69
CA GLU A 204 5.17 21.72 19.13
C GLU A 204 3.79 21.16 19.44
N HIS A 205 3.74 19.97 20.04
CA HIS A 205 2.49 19.30 20.41
C HIS A 205 2.22 19.46 21.92
N LYS A 206 1.00 19.90 22.24
CA LYS A 206 0.52 19.97 23.64
C LYS A 206 -0.21 18.68 23.98
N TYR A 207 -0.15 18.29 25.26
CA TYR A 207 -0.97 17.21 25.76
C TYR A 207 -2.46 17.53 25.56
N ASP A 208 -3.16 16.61 24.94
CA ASP A 208 -4.61 16.65 24.75
C ASP A 208 -5.18 15.24 24.92
N LEU A 209 -5.99 15.08 25.96
CA LEU A 209 -6.59 13.78 26.30
C LEU A 209 -7.52 13.28 25.16
N ALA A 210 -8.22 14.18 24.47
CA ALA A 210 -9.10 13.80 23.37
C ALA A 210 -8.32 13.19 22.21
N VAL A 211 -7.15 13.74 21.87
CA VAL A 211 -6.25 13.21 20.83
C VAL A 211 -5.76 11.81 21.19
N ILE A 212 -5.35 11.61 22.46
CA ILE A 212 -4.91 10.28 22.94
C ILE A 212 -6.08 9.29 22.90
N GLN A 213 -7.26 9.70 23.38
CA GLN A 213 -8.47 8.86 23.34
C GLN A 213 -8.84 8.45 21.91
N HIS A 214 -8.78 9.36 20.96
CA HIS A 214 -9.04 9.07 19.55
C HIS A 214 -8.00 8.10 18.95
N GLY A 215 -6.73 8.26 19.32
CA GLY A 215 -5.68 7.31 18.94
C GLY A 215 -5.93 5.90 19.46
N LEU A 216 -6.27 5.78 20.77
CA LEU A 216 -6.61 4.49 21.38
C LEU A 216 -7.85 3.84 20.78
N GLN A 217 -8.91 4.61 20.50
CA GLN A 217 -10.11 4.11 19.82
C GLN A 217 -9.76 3.54 18.44
N ARG A 218 -8.90 4.22 17.68
CA ARG A 218 -8.47 3.77 16.36
C ARG A 218 -7.64 2.50 16.46
N MET A 219 -6.73 2.42 17.42
CA MET A 219 -5.96 1.20 17.68
C MET A 219 -6.85 0.03 18.07
N ALA A 220 -7.81 0.23 18.98
CA ALA A 220 -8.77 -0.81 19.38
C ALA A 220 -9.60 -1.32 18.19
N TRP A 221 -10.04 -0.43 17.29
CA TRP A 221 -10.71 -0.80 16.05
C TRP A 221 -9.78 -1.59 15.10
N GLY A 222 -8.49 -1.22 15.04
CA GLY A 222 -7.47 -1.97 14.32
C GLY A 222 -7.30 -3.40 14.85
N LEU A 223 -7.22 -3.55 16.17
CA LEU A 223 -7.13 -4.86 16.84
C LEU A 223 -8.40 -5.70 16.62
N PHE A 224 -9.58 -5.08 16.65
CA PHE A 224 -10.83 -5.76 16.34
C PHE A 224 -10.79 -6.37 14.93
N LYS A 225 -10.39 -5.59 13.93
CA LYS A 225 -10.26 -6.10 12.55
C LYS A 225 -9.24 -7.23 12.45
N LYS A 226 -8.11 -7.12 13.16
CA LYS A 226 -7.07 -8.15 13.17
C LYS A 226 -7.56 -9.43 13.84
N PHE A 227 -7.97 -9.36 15.09
CA PHE A 227 -8.20 -10.56 15.90
C PHE A 227 -9.60 -11.16 15.75
N ILE A 228 -10.62 -10.36 15.44
CA ILE A 228 -11.99 -10.86 15.28
C ILE A 228 -12.25 -11.31 13.85
N ILE A 229 -11.70 -10.59 12.86
CA ILE A 229 -12.01 -10.86 11.45
C ILE A 229 -10.83 -11.55 10.77
N ALA A 230 -9.65 -10.90 10.72
CA ALA A 230 -8.57 -11.35 9.85
C ALA A 230 -8.01 -12.71 10.25
N ASP A 231 -7.66 -12.91 11.49
CA ASP A 231 -7.01 -14.15 11.94
C ASP A 231 -7.97 -15.35 11.88
N ARG A 232 -9.28 -15.13 12.15
CA ARG A 232 -10.28 -16.20 11.96
C ARG A 232 -10.55 -16.51 10.49
N ALA A 233 -10.69 -15.48 9.66
CA ALA A 233 -10.85 -15.67 8.23
C ALA A 233 -9.61 -16.37 7.62
N GLY A 234 -8.43 -16.10 8.17
CA GLY A 234 -7.18 -16.75 7.81
C GLY A 234 -7.22 -18.26 7.94
N VAL A 235 -7.84 -18.80 8.99
CA VAL A 235 -7.99 -20.27 9.18
C VAL A 235 -8.70 -20.90 7.98
N VAL A 236 -9.80 -20.31 7.53
CA VAL A 236 -10.58 -20.81 6.37
C VAL A 236 -9.81 -20.62 5.06
N SER A 237 -9.19 -19.46 4.89
CA SER A 237 -8.39 -19.12 3.72
C SER A 237 -7.20 -20.08 3.56
N ASP A 238 -6.38 -20.22 4.60
CA ASP A 238 -5.18 -21.05 4.59
C ASP A 238 -5.52 -22.51 4.33
N LEU A 239 -6.62 -23.00 4.91
CA LEU A 239 -7.08 -24.36 4.69
C LEU A 239 -7.38 -24.63 3.21
N VAL A 240 -8.03 -23.70 2.52
CA VAL A 240 -8.38 -23.87 1.09
C VAL A 240 -7.17 -23.66 0.19
N PHE A 241 -6.39 -22.60 0.41
CA PHE A 241 -5.29 -22.23 -0.46
C PHE A 241 -4.07 -23.14 -0.32
N ASN A 242 -3.84 -23.71 0.86
CA ASN A 242 -2.77 -24.68 1.08
C ASN A 242 -3.13 -26.10 0.60
N ASN A 243 -4.42 -26.38 0.33
CA ASN A 243 -4.91 -27.67 -0.15
C ASN A 243 -5.68 -27.55 -1.48
N PRO A 244 -5.06 -27.04 -2.56
CA PRO A 244 -5.74 -26.71 -3.81
C PRO A 244 -6.34 -27.91 -4.55
N GLY A 245 -6.01 -29.13 -4.15
CA GLY A 245 -6.58 -30.37 -4.70
C GLY A 245 -7.81 -30.91 -3.98
N GLN A 246 -8.12 -30.43 -2.77
CA GLN A 246 -9.17 -31.00 -1.90
C GLN A 246 -10.50 -30.26 -2.00
N TYR A 247 -10.47 -28.93 -2.20
CA TYR A 247 -11.65 -28.09 -2.17
C TYR A 247 -12.16 -27.80 -3.58
N HIS A 248 -13.51 -27.86 -3.74
CA HIS A 248 -14.20 -27.68 -5.02
C HIS A 248 -15.45 -26.80 -4.83
N GLY A 249 -15.92 -26.18 -5.92
CA GLY A 249 -17.17 -25.44 -5.99
C GLY A 249 -17.28 -24.34 -4.95
N ILE A 250 -18.38 -24.38 -4.18
CA ILE A 250 -18.71 -23.34 -3.17
C ILE A 250 -17.63 -23.22 -2.07
N TYR A 251 -16.92 -24.28 -1.72
CA TYR A 251 -15.89 -24.22 -0.69
C TYR A 251 -14.68 -23.40 -1.11
N VAL A 252 -14.31 -23.44 -2.40
CA VAL A 252 -13.26 -22.56 -2.94
C VAL A 252 -13.72 -21.11 -2.88
N ILE A 253 -14.99 -20.83 -3.23
CA ILE A 253 -15.57 -19.47 -3.12
C ILE A 253 -15.52 -18.97 -1.68
N ILE A 254 -15.90 -19.81 -0.70
CA ILE A 254 -15.81 -19.49 0.72
C ILE A 254 -14.38 -19.17 1.12
N GLY A 255 -13.38 -19.96 0.67
CA GLY A 255 -11.97 -19.71 0.92
C GLY A 255 -11.49 -18.36 0.36
N VAL A 256 -11.91 -18.00 -0.86
CA VAL A 256 -11.57 -16.71 -1.49
C VAL A 256 -12.23 -15.53 -0.77
N LEU A 257 -13.49 -15.66 -0.35
CA LEU A 257 -14.19 -14.65 0.44
C LEU A 257 -13.56 -14.50 1.84
N ALA A 258 -13.13 -15.61 2.44
CA ALA A 258 -12.38 -15.58 3.70
C ALA A 258 -11.03 -14.87 3.51
N TYR A 259 -10.30 -15.12 2.43
CA TYR A 259 -9.08 -14.38 2.11
C TYR A 259 -9.35 -12.88 1.91
N CYS A 260 -10.43 -12.52 1.24
CA CYS A 260 -10.84 -11.13 1.07
C CYS A 260 -11.04 -10.43 2.43
N ALA A 261 -11.71 -11.10 3.39
CA ALA A 261 -11.91 -10.59 4.75
C ALA A 261 -10.60 -10.56 5.55
N GLN A 262 -9.77 -11.61 5.45
CA GLN A 262 -8.45 -11.70 6.06
C GLN A 262 -7.55 -10.55 5.61
N LEU A 263 -7.36 -10.39 4.30
CA LEU A 263 -6.48 -9.40 3.72
C LEU A 263 -6.89 -7.97 4.09
N TYR A 264 -8.19 -7.65 4.01
CA TYR A 264 -8.67 -6.34 4.41
C TYR A 264 -8.57 -6.12 5.92
N GLY A 265 -9.00 -7.09 6.71
CA GLY A 265 -8.99 -7.01 8.18
C GLY A 265 -7.57 -6.86 8.71
N ASP A 266 -6.62 -7.61 8.16
CA ASP A 266 -5.21 -7.56 8.52
C ASP A 266 -4.58 -6.22 8.12
N PHE A 267 -4.65 -5.87 6.84
CA PHE A 267 -3.97 -4.68 6.34
C PHE A 267 -4.62 -3.38 6.83
N ALA A 268 -5.95 -3.23 6.73
CA ALA A 268 -6.63 -2.05 7.26
C ALA A 268 -6.58 -1.99 8.80
N GLY A 269 -6.52 -3.15 9.48
CA GLY A 269 -6.29 -3.23 10.92
C GLY A 269 -4.93 -2.70 11.32
N GLY A 270 -3.88 -3.14 10.64
CA GLY A 270 -2.53 -2.66 10.87
C GLY A 270 -2.35 -1.17 10.57
N ILE A 271 -2.97 -0.67 9.50
CA ILE A 271 -3.00 0.77 9.20
C ILE A 271 -3.68 1.55 10.32
N ASP A 272 -4.82 1.07 10.87
CA ASP A 272 -5.47 1.78 11.98
C ASP A 272 -4.65 1.73 13.27
N MET A 273 -3.91 0.63 13.52
CA MET A 273 -2.94 0.57 14.63
C MET A 273 -1.86 1.63 14.48
N VAL A 274 -1.24 1.73 13.31
CA VAL A 274 -0.17 2.69 13.01
C VAL A 274 -0.68 4.13 13.10
N MET A 275 -1.86 4.40 12.51
CA MET A 275 -2.44 5.75 12.52
C MET A 275 -2.88 6.14 13.92
N GLY A 276 -3.47 5.23 14.70
CA GLY A 276 -3.85 5.49 16.09
C GLY A 276 -2.63 5.76 16.98
N ALA A 277 -1.56 4.97 16.83
CA ALA A 277 -0.30 5.21 17.53
C ALA A 277 0.31 6.58 17.16
N SER A 278 0.24 6.98 15.89
CA SER A 278 0.73 8.29 15.44
C SER A 278 -0.15 9.44 15.96
N GLU A 279 -1.48 9.28 15.95
CA GLU A 279 -2.43 10.26 16.49
C GLU A 279 -2.13 10.58 17.96
N MET A 280 -1.69 9.60 18.77
CA MET A 280 -1.33 9.83 20.18
C MET A 280 -0.14 10.77 20.37
N PHE A 281 0.69 10.99 19.36
CA PHE A 281 1.75 12.00 19.34
C PHE A 281 1.33 13.32 18.65
N GLY A 282 0.06 13.44 18.24
CA GLY A 282 -0.42 14.58 17.46
C GLY A 282 -0.02 14.54 15.99
N ILE A 283 0.46 13.39 15.48
CA ILE A 283 0.88 13.20 14.09
C ILE A 283 -0.22 12.51 13.30
N HIS A 284 -0.70 13.16 12.25
CA HIS A 284 -1.74 12.65 11.36
C HIS A 284 -1.14 12.07 10.08
N LEU A 285 -1.38 10.78 9.85
CA LEU A 285 -0.96 10.08 8.64
C LEU A 285 -2.07 10.10 7.59
N ASP A 286 -1.69 9.96 6.30
CA ASP A 286 -2.64 9.91 5.20
C ASP A 286 -3.49 8.62 5.25
N ASP A 287 -4.79 8.73 4.89
CA ASP A 287 -5.68 7.56 4.78
C ASP A 287 -5.18 6.57 3.72
N ASN A 288 -5.27 5.27 4.04
CA ASN A 288 -4.88 4.21 3.12
C ASN A 288 -6.06 3.38 2.59
N PHE A 289 -7.22 3.47 3.24
CA PHE A 289 -8.45 2.79 2.85
C PHE A 289 -9.68 3.69 2.98
N ARG A 290 -10.58 3.61 1.96
CA ARG A 290 -11.87 4.32 1.96
C ARG A 290 -12.97 3.45 1.39
N GLN A 291 -13.50 2.53 2.20
CA GLN A 291 -14.57 1.57 1.87
C GLN A 291 -14.42 0.94 0.45
N PRO A 292 -13.33 0.21 0.16
CA PRO A 292 -12.99 -0.20 -1.21
C PRO A 292 -14.01 -1.13 -1.85
N PHE A 293 -14.72 -1.93 -1.06
CA PHE A 293 -15.70 -2.89 -1.59
C PHE A 293 -17.04 -2.27 -2.02
N PHE A 294 -17.23 -0.95 -1.84
CA PHE A 294 -18.35 -0.19 -2.41
C PHE A 294 -18.03 0.45 -3.77
N SER A 295 -16.90 0.08 -4.36
CA SER A 295 -16.44 0.66 -5.63
C SER A 295 -17.26 0.20 -6.83
N HIS A 296 -17.59 1.13 -7.73
CA HIS A 296 -18.35 0.87 -8.96
C HIS A 296 -17.47 0.39 -10.13
N SER A 297 -16.15 0.47 -9.99
CA SER A 297 -15.19 0.03 -11.01
C SER A 297 -13.85 -0.37 -10.38
N ILE A 298 -13.05 -1.17 -11.10
CA ILE A 298 -11.69 -1.55 -10.68
C ILE A 298 -10.82 -0.29 -10.46
N GLY A 299 -10.92 0.71 -11.33
CA GLY A 299 -10.18 1.96 -11.14
C GLY A 299 -10.61 2.74 -9.90
N GLU A 300 -11.89 2.66 -9.49
CA GLU A 300 -12.35 3.23 -8.23
C GLU A 300 -11.87 2.41 -7.03
N PHE A 301 -11.88 1.07 -7.14
CA PHE A 301 -11.35 0.18 -6.11
C PHE A 301 -9.90 0.56 -5.77
N TRP A 302 -9.02 0.71 -6.75
CA TRP A 302 -7.62 1.07 -6.54
C TRP A 302 -7.40 2.52 -6.05
N ARG A 303 -8.38 3.41 -6.21
CA ARG A 303 -8.38 4.73 -5.55
C ARG A 303 -8.83 4.69 -4.09
N ARG A 304 -9.46 3.59 -3.65
CA ARG A 304 -9.98 3.38 -2.30
C ARG A 304 -9.19 2.33 -1.51
N TRP A 305 -8.39 1.51 -2.20
CA TRP A 305 -7.51 0.47 -1.66
C TRP A 305 -6.06 0.91 -1.75
N HIS A 306 -5.32 0.81 -0.64
CA HIS A 306 -3.89 1.18 -0.55
C HIS A 306 -3.58 2.54 -1.21
N ILE A 307 -4.32 3.56 -0.78
CA ILE A 307 -4.41 4.88 -1.42
C ILE A 307 -3.03 5.52 -1.56
N THR A 308 -2.18 5.39 -0.53
CA THR A 308 -0.85 6.03 -0.51
C THR A 308 0.10 5.40 -1.52
N LEU A 309 0.05 4.07 -1.73
CA LEU A 309 0.78 3.41 -2.81
C LEU A 309 0.24 3.84 -4.18
N GLY A 310 -1.09 3.84 -4.36
CA GLY A 310 -1.74 4.27 -5.59
C GLY A 310 -1.37 5.71 -5.99
N THR A 311 -1.39 6.63 -5.03
CA THR A 311 -0.97 8.03 -5.26
C THR A 311 0.52 8.15 -5.54
N TRP A 312 1.36 7.35 -4.86
CA TRP A 312 2.79 7.28 -5.14
C TRP A 312 3.07 6.83 -6.59
N MET A 313 2.47 5.73 -6.99
CA MET A 313 2.61 5.20 -8.36
C MET A 313 2.11 6.20 -9.41
N LYS A 314 1.01 6.88 -9.14
CA LYS A 314 0.46 7.91 -10.01
C LYS A 314 1.43 9.09 -10.21
N ASP A 315 2.01 9.61 -9.12
CA ASP A 315 2.83 10.82 -9.14
C ASP A 315 4.24 10.56 -9.70
N TYR A 316 4.83 9.39 -9.42
CA TYR A 316 6.24 9.13 -9.72
C TYR A 316 6.45 8.13 -10.87
N VAL A 317 5.43 7.39 -11.28
CA VAL A 317 5.50 6.45 -12.41
C VAL A 317 4.55 6.85 -13.53
N PHE A 318 3.25 6.95 -13.24
CA PHE A 318 2.22 7.17 -14.26
C PHE A 318 2.42 8.48 -15.03
N TYR A 319 2.43 9.61 -14.34
CA TYR A 319 2.58 10.91 -15.01
C TYR A 319 3.91 11.06 -15.75
N PRO A 320 5.08 10.73 -15.17
CA PRO A 320 6.33 10.80 -15.92
C PRO A 320 6.36 9.93 -17.16
N PHE A 321 5.76 8.74 -17.11
CA PHE A 321 5.70 7.83 -18.24
C PHE A 321 4.68 8.29 -19.30
N SER A 322 3.42 8.51 -18.90
CA SER A 322 2.33 8.87 -19.82
C SER A 322 2.56 10.20 -20.55
N LEU A 323 3.26 11.15 -19.90
CA LEU A 323 3.61 12.45 -20.46
C LEU A 323 5.01 12.48 -21.13
N SER A 324 5.69 11.33 -21.23
CA SER A 324 7.01 11.23 -21.84
C SER A 324 6.98 11.58 -23.34
N LYS A 325 8.16 11.97 -23.87
CA LYS A 325 8.31 12.23 -25.32
C LYS A 325 7.92 11.02 -26.17
N ALA A 326 8.19 9.80 -25.69
CA ALA A 326 7.83 8.56 -26.39
C ALA A 326 6.31 8.39 -26.49
N MET A 327 5.58 8.55 -25.38
CA MET A 327 4.13 8.44 -25.33
C MET A 327 3.44 9.56 -26.14
N ASN A 328 3.98 10.77 -26.09
CA ASN A 328 3.51 11.88 -26.93
C ASN A 328 3.73 11.61 -28.43
N LYS A 329 4.87 11.02 -28.83
CA LYS A 329 5.10 10.61 -30.22
C LYS A 329 4.11 9.52 -30.64
N LEU A 330 3.86 8.53 -29.79
CA LEU A 330 2.90 7.45 -30.01
C LEU A 330 1.48 8.02 -30.23
N GLY A 331 1.03 8.92 -29.36
CA GLY A 331 -0.26 9.58 -29.52
C GLY A 331 -0.39 10.38 -30.83
N LYS A 332 0.67 11.14 -31.20
CA LYS A 332 0.70 11.86 -32.47
C LYS A 332 0.66 10.92 -33.68
N PHE A 333 1.35 9.79 -33.63
CA PHE A 333 1.35 8.77 -34.66
C PHE A 333 -0.08 8.25 -34.92
N PHE A 334 -0.79 7.80 -33.86
CA PHE A 334 -2.17 7.34 -33.97
C PHE A 334 -3.11 8.43 -34.47
N LYS A 335 -2.96 9.67 -34.01
CA LYS A 335 -3.76 10.81 -34.44
C LYS A 335 -3.59 11.08 -35.96
N LYS A 336 -2.37 10.96 -36.48
CA LYS A 336 -2.04 11.21 -37.87
C LYS A 336 -2.55 10.10 -38.81
N HIS A 337 -2.39 8.84 -38.42
CA HIS A 337 -2.67 7.68 -39.28
C HIS A 337 -4.10 7.14 -39.16
N SER A 338 -4.88 7.59 -38.17
CA SER A 338 -6.25 7.13 -38.00
C SER A 338 -7.28 8.13 -38.50
N LYS A 339 -8.09 7.69 -39.46
CA LYS A 339 -9.25 8.45 -39.99
C LYS A 339 -10.51 8.25 -39.13
N THR A 340 -10.59 7.17 -38.33
CA THR A 340 -11.79 6.81 -37.57
C THR A 340 -11.88 7.58 -36.24
N ARG A 341 -13.13 7.78 -35.77
CA ARG A 341 -13.38 8.38 -34.45
C ARG A 341 -12.73 7.56 -33.30
N PHE A 342 -12.77 6.25 -33.41
CA PHE A 342 -12.16 5.33 -32.45
C PHE A 342 -10.63 5.48 -32.45
N GLY A 343 -9.98 5.52 -33.59
CA GLY A 343 -8.52 5.68 -33.62
C GLY A 343 -8.04 7.04 -33.14
N LYS A 344 -8.80 8.12 -33.33
CA LYS A 344 -8.52 9.41 -32.71
C LYS A 344 -8.67 9.36 -31.19
N TYR A 345 -9.61 8.55 -30.69
CA TYR A 345 -9.75 8.27 -29.26
C TYR A 345 -8.54 7.49 -28.73
N MET A 346 -8.10 6.44 -29.45
CA MET A 346 -6.93 5.62 -29.10
C MET A 346 -5.64 6.45 -28.99
N ALA A 347 -5.49 7.51 -29.75
CA ALA A 347 -4.37 8.43 -29.64
C ALA A 347 -4.20 9.02 -28.22
N LYS A 348 -5.30 9.14 -27.48
CA LYS A 348 -5.30 9.61 -26.08
C LYS A 348 -5.32 8.45 -25.10
N ALA A 349 -6.06 7.39 -25.38
CA ALA A 349 -6.25 6.27 -24.47
C ALA A 349 -5.01 5.38 -24.36
N LEU A 350 -4.30 5.12 -25.47
CA LEU A 350 -3.18 4.18 -25.49
C LEU A 350 -2.02 4.56 -24.56
N PRO A 351 -1.54 5.81 -24.51
CA PRO A 351 -0.52 6.21 -23.52
C PRO A 351 -0.95 5.99 -22.07
N ILE A 352 -2.24 6.18 -21.76
CA ILE A 352 -2.82 5.95 -20.44
C ILE A 352 -2.83 4.45 -20.13
N CYS A 353 -3.32 3.62 -21.06
CA CYS A 353 -3.35 2.17 -20.89
C CYS A 353 -1.95 1.57 -20.68
N LEU A 354 -0.95 2.03 -21.44
CA LEU A 354 0.43 1.58 -21.26
C LEU A 354 1.01 2.01 -19.89
N ALA A 355 0.63 3.19 -19.42
CA ALA A 355 1.02 3.65 -18.09
C ALA A 355 0.34 2.85 -16.98
N ASP A 356 -0.94 2.49 -17.14
CA ASP A 356 -1.67 1.61 -16.22
C ASP A 356 -1.04 0.21 -16.19
N LEU A 357 -0.73 -0.39 -17.34
CA LEU A 357 -0.05 -1.68 -17.42
C LEU A 357 1.33 -1.63 -16.72
N LEU A 358 2.11 -0.56 -16.94
CA LEU A 358 3.40 -0.38 -16.29
C LEU A 358 3.25 -0.28 -14.76
N ILE A 359 2.29 0.50 -14.27
CA ILE A 359 2.05 0.61 -12.82
C ILE A 359 1.72 -0.75 -12.23
N PHE A 360 0.76 -1.47 -12.83
CA PHE A 360 0.33 -2.75 -12.28
C PHE A 360 1.39 -3.84 -12.43
N PHE A 361 2.25 -3.78 -13.43
CA PHE A 361 3.46 -4.59 -13.50
C PHE A 361 4.39 -4.30 -12.30
N ILE A 362 4.68 -3.02 -12.04
CA ILE A 362 5.53 -2.62 -10.90
C ILE A 362 4.88 -3.02 -9.57
N VAL A 363 3.57 -2.84 -9.40
CA VAL A 363 2.83 -3.25 -8.21
C VAL A 363 2.93 -4.78 -8.02
N GLY A 364 2.76 -5.55 -9.10
CA GLY A 364 2.93 -7.02 -9.05
C GLY A 364 4.33 -7.42 -8.60
N VAL A 365 5.36 -6.83 -9.20
CA VAL A 365 6.76 -7.06 -8.79
C VAL A 365 6.97 -6.65 -7.32
N TRP A 366 6.40 -5.52 -6.88
CA TRP A 366 6.51 -5.04 -5.51
C TRP A 366 5.89 -6.00 -4.48
N HIS A 367 4.75 -6.63 -4.79
CA HIS A 367 4.09 -7.62 -3.93
C HIS A 367 5.00 -8.80 -3.61
N GLY A 368 5.81 -9.29 -4.55
CA GLY A 368 6.73 -10.37 -4.25
C GLY A 368 7.51 -10.91 -5.43
N ALA A 369 8.53 -11.67 -5.09
CA ALA A 369 9.46 -12.30 -6.02
C ALA A 369 8.89 -13.63 -6.55
N ALA A 370 7.72 -13.60 -7.21
CA ALA A 370 7.08 -14.77 -7.81
C ALA A 370 6.21 -14.40 -9.02
N TRP A 371 6.08 -15.29 -9.98
CA TRP A 371 5.27 -15.10 -11.18
C TRP A 371 3.79 -14.84 -10.87
N LYS A 372 3.25 -15.45 -9.82
CA LYS A 372 1.86 -15.24 -9.39
C LYS A 372 1.53 -13.76 -9.12
N TYR A 373 2.46 -13.02 -8.53
CA TYR A 373 2.27 -11.60 -8.25
C TYR A 373 2.37 -10.73 -9.52
N ILE A 374 3.21 -11.12 -10.48
CA ILE A 374 3.26 -10.46 -11.79
C ILE A 374 1.92 -10.63 -12.51
N VAL A 375 1.37 -11.86 -12.50
CA VAL A 375 0.05 -12.16 -13.09
C VAL A 375 -1.06 -11.41 -12.35
N TYR A 376 -1.02 -11.36 -11.01
CA TYR A 376 -1.93 -10.56 -10.18
C TYR A 376 -1.96 -9.08 -10.61
N GLY A 377 -0.78 -8.47 -10.72
CA GLY A 377 -0.68 -7.08 -11.18
C GLY A 377 -1.18 -6.91 -12.61
N MET A 378 -0.70 -7.72 -13.54
CA MET A 378 -1.09 -7.64 -14.95
C MET A 378 -2.59 -7.86 -15.17
N TYR A 379 -3.23 -8.77 -14.42
CA TYR A 379 -4.68 -8.96 -14.45
C TYR A 379 -5.43 -7.64 -14.18
N ASN A 380 -5.07 -6.94 -13.12
CA ASN A 380 -5.69 -5.66 -12.77
C ASN A 380 -5.41 -4.58 -13.82
N GLY A 381 -4.15 -4.49 -14.31
CA GLY A 381 -3.76 -3.54 -15.35
C GLY A 381 -4.48 -3.78 -16.68
N ILE A 382 -4.66 -5.03 -17.07
CA ILE A 382 -5.37 -5.41 -18.30
C ILE A 382 -6.85 -5.02 -18.19
N ILE A 383 -7.53 -5.30 -17.07
CA ILE A 383 -8.94 -4.93 -16.87
C ILE A 383 -9.12 -3.40 -16.91
N MET A 384 -8.22 -2.64 -16.27
CA MET A 384 -8.27 -1.18 -16.32
C MET A 384 -8.08 -0.65 -17.73
N SER A 385 -7.06 -1.13 -18.43
CA SER A 385 -6.76 -0.76 -19.80
C SER A 385 -7.91 -1.13 -20.75
N PHE A 386 -8.45 -2.35 -20.62
CA PHE A 386 -9.63 -2.79 -21.39
C PHE A 386 -10.84 -1.89 -21.14
N SER A 387 -11.13 -1.56 -19.89
CA SER A 387 -12.23 -0.66 -19.54
C SER A 387 -12.05 0.73 -20.16
N SER A 388 -10.83 1.25 -20.18
CA SER A 388 -10.50 2.53 -20.79
C SER A 388 -10.63 2.49 -22.32
N ILE A 389 -10.17 1.42 -22.96
CA ILE A 389 -10.30 1.22 -24.43
C ILE A 389 -11.77 1.10 -24.84
N MET A 390 -12.57 0.38 -24.06
CA MET A 390 -13.99 0.13 -24.34
C MET A 390 -14.93 1.28 -23.93
N ALA A 391 -14.44 2.34 -23.33
CA ALA A 391 -15.29 3.45 -22.87
C ALA A 391 -16.23 4.03 -23.97
N PRO A 392 -15.78 4.26 -25.23
CA PRO A 392 -16.70 4.73 -26.28
C PRO A 392 -17.76 3.69 -26.66
N VAL A 393 -17.43 2.40 -26.57
CA VAL A 393 -18.36 1.30 -26.84
C VAL A 393 -19.43 1.25 -25.74
N TYR A 394 -19.02 1.36 -24.48
CA TYR A 394 -19.96 1.44 -23.35
C TYR A 394 -20.88 2.65 -23.46
N GLU A 395 -20.37 3.83 -23.86
CA GLU A 395 -21.21 5.00 -24.07
C GLU A 395 -22.26 4.77 -25.17
N LYS A 396 -21.88 4.13 -26.30
CA LYS A 396 -22.81 3.76 -27.35
C LYS A 396 -23.85 2.76 -26.88
N MET A 397 -23.42 1.74 -26.13
CA MET A 397 -24.30 0.73 -25.54
C MET A 397 -25.35 1.39 -24.60
N PHE A 398 -24.96 2.29 -23.70
CA PHE A 398 -25.89 3.00 -22.82
C PHE A 398 -26.91 3.85 -23.58
N LYS A 399 -26.51 4.44 -24.71
CA LYS A 399 -27.44 5.19 -25.56
C LYS A 399 -28.48 4.28 -26.24
N ILE A 400 -28.06 3.07 -26.65
CA ILE A 400 -28.94 2.10 -27.32
C ILE A 400 -29.87 1.42 -26.33
N THR A 401 -29.35 1.03 -25.17
CA THR A 401 -30.13 0.29 -24.16
C THR A 401 -30.94 1.18 -23.22
N HIS A 402 -30.79 2.51 -23.32
CA HIS A 402 -31.45 3.50 -22.45
C HIS A 402 -31.26 3.23 -20.93
N ILE A 403 -30.20 2.49 -20.56
CA ILE A 403 -29.90 2.20 -19.16
C ILE A 403 -29.47 3.49 -18.44
N ASN A 404 -30.19 3.84 -17.39
CA ASN A 404 -29.83 4.96 -16.54
C ASN A 404 -28.61 4.59 -15.65
N LYS A 405 -27.46 5.18 -15.94
CA LYS A 405 -26.20 4.95 -15.21
C LYS A 405 -26.31 5.32 -13.72
N ASN A 406 -27.27 6.18 -13.36
CA ASN A 406 -27.48 6.65 -11.98
C ASN A 406 -28.53 5.82 -11.24
N ALA A 407 -29.18 4.86 -11.89
CA ALA A 407 -30.17 4.00 -11.27
C ALA A 407 -29.54 3.16 -10.12
N ARG A 408 -30.24 3.03 -9.01
CA ARG A 408 -29.76 2.30 -7.81
C ARG A 408 -29.39 0.85 -8.13
N TRP A 409 -30.23 0.17 -8.92
CA TRP A 409 -29.98 -1.22 -9.33
C TRP A 409 -28.69 -1.35 -10.14
N TYR A 410 -28.44 -0.38 -11.07
CA TYR A 410 -27.23 -0.41 -11.90
C TYR A 410 -25.96 -0.15 -11.07
N ARG A 411 -26.01 0.79 -10.12
CA ARG A 411 -24.93 1.01 -9.15
C ARG A 411 -24.68 -0.24 -8.30
N GLY A 412 -25.73 -0.91 -7.81
CA GLY A 412 -25.61 -2.19 -7.11
C GLY A 412 -24.93 -3.26 -7.96
N TRP A 413 -25.33 -3.40 -9.21
CA TRP A 413 -24.67 -4.29 -10.18
C TRP A 413 -23.18 -3.95 -10.38
N GLN A 414 -22.85 -2.68 -10.50
CA GLN A 414 -21.44 -2.26 -10.64
C GLN A 414 -20.59 -2.65 -9.43
N ILE A 415 -21.13 -2.50 -8.22
CA ILE A 415 -20.44 -2.92 -6.98
C ILE A 415 -20.21 -4.43 -6.99
N ILE A 416 -21.26 -5.22 -7.24
CA ILE A 416 -21.17 -6.70 -7.27
C ILE A 416 -20.15 -7.16 -8.31
N ARG A 417 -20.26 -6.65 -9.55
CA ARG A 417 -19.32 -6.97 -10.62
C ARG A 417 -17.88 -6.63 -10.22
N THR A 418 -17.65 -5.44 -9.65
CA THR A 418 -16.32 -4.99 -9.24
C THR A 418 -15.79 -5.87 -8.11
N PHE A 419 -16.62 -6.21 -7.14
CA PHE A 419 -16.26 -7.12 -6.05
C PHE A 419 -15.85 -8.50 -6.58
N ILE A 420 -16.61 -9.08 -7.54
CA ILE A 420 -16.26 -10.35 -8.18
C ILE A 420 -14.91 -10.25 -8.90
N LEU A 421 -14.70 -9.21 -9.71
CA LEU A 421 -13.44 -9.02 -10.45
C LEU A 421 -12.24 -8.89 -9.50
N VAL A 422 -12.40 -8.18 -8.39
CA VAL A 422 -11.35 -8.07 -7.36
C VAL A 422 -11.07 -9.44 -6.73
N ASN A 423 -12.11 -10.21 -6.37
CA ASN A 423 -11.94 -11.52 -5.76
C ASN A 423 -11.28 -12.54 -6.71
N ILE A 424 -11.47 -12.42 -8.02
CA ILE A 424 -10.72 -13.22 -9.01
C ILE A 424 -9.21 -12.93 -8.91
N SER A 425 -8.80 -11.69 -8.62
CA SER A 425 -7.37 -11.38 -8.47
C SER A 425 -6.74 -12.04 -7.23
N TRP A 426 -7.52 -12.30 -6.19
CA TRP A 426 -7.05 -12.90 -4.94
C TRP A 426 -6.58 -14.35 -5.09
N TYR A 427 -7.02 -15.08 -6.13
CA TYR A 427 -6.47 -16.41 -6.42
C TYR A 427 -4.97 -16.34 -6.67
N PHE A 428 -4.51 -15.34 -7.42
CA PHE A 428 -3.09 -15.17 -7.71
C PHE A 428 -2.30 -14.61 -6.53
N ASP A 429 -2.93 -13.77 -5.71
CA ASP A 429 -2.26 -13.14 -4.58
C ASP A 429 -1.94 -14.18 -3.47
N ASN A 430 -2.92 -15.03 -3.10
CA ASN A 430 -2.80 -15.94 -1.96
C ASN A 430 -2.26 -17.35 -2.31
N ALA A 431 -2.54 -17.92 -3.48
CA ALA A 431 -2.08 -19.26 -3.82
C ALA A 431 -0.55 -19.40 -3.67
N ALA A 432 -0.06 -20.58 -3.30
CA ALA A 432 1.37 -20.82 -3.14
C ALA A 432 2.14 -20.61 -4.47
N THR A 433 1.60 -21.16 -5.57
CA THR A 433 2.17 -21.06 -6.91
C THR A 433 1.15 -20.57 -7.93
N LEU A 434 1.63 -20.13 -9.09
CA LEU A 434 0.75 -19.78 -10.21
C LEU A 434 -0.10 -20.96 -10.68
N THR A 435 0.46 -22.17 -10.67
CA THR A 435 -0.26 -23.41 -11.00
C THR A 435 -1.39 -23.68 -10.03
N ASP A 436 -1.16 -23.50 -8.71
CA ASP A 436 -2.19 -23.66 -7.70
C ASP A 436 -3.31 -22.63 -7.83
N ALA A 437 -2.97 -21.39 -8.19
CA ALA A 437 -3.98 -20.37 -8.48
C ALA A 437 -4.93 -20.81 -9.61
N PHE A 438 -4.40 -21.28 -10.75
CA PHE A 438 -5.21 -21.79 -11.84
C PHE A 438 -5.97 -23.06 -11.47
N ARG A 439 -5.37 -23.97 -10.67
CA ARG A 439 -6.05 -25.16 -10.16
C ARG A 439 -7.27 -24.81 -9.31
N LEU A 440 -7.12 -23.87 -8.35
CA LEU A 440 -8.23 -23.37 -7.53
C LEU A 440 -9.31 -22.68 -8.38
N MET A 441 -8.92 -21.85 -9.36
CA MET A 441 -9.88 -21.24 -10.28
C MET A 441 -10.68 -22.31 -11.06
N GLY A 442 -10.03 -23.35 -11.58
CA GLY A 442 -10.70 -24.46 -12.24
C GLY A 442 -11.59 -25.27 -11.28
N ASN A 443 -11.14 -25.48 -10.05
CA ASN A 443 -11.91 -26.19 -9.03
C ASN A 443 -13.15 -25.43 -8.58
N THR A 444 -13.20 -24.10 -8.70
CA THR A 444 -14.38 -23.29 -8.41
C THR A 444 -15.61 -23.71 -9.23
N PHE A 445 -15.40 -24.22 -10.44
CA PHE A 445 -16.46 -24.64 -11.35
C PHE A 445 -16.82 -26.14 -11.24
N LYS A 446 -16.12 -26.90 -10.41
CA LYS A 446 -16.44 -28.32 -10.17
C LYS A 446 -17.58 -28.44 -9.18
N HIS A 447 -18.41 -29.48 -9.37
CA HIS A 447 -19.51 -29.74 -8.45
C HIS A 447 -19.00 -30.08 -7.05
N ALA A 448 -19.63 -29.51 -6.03
CA ALA A 448 -19.47 -29.88 -4.64
C ALA A 448 -20.84 -29.75 -3.94
N SER A 449 -21.27 -30.81 -3.26
CA SER A 449 -22.48 -30.75 -2.45
C SER A 449 -22.24 -29.85 -1.23
N PHE A 450 -23.13 -28.90 -1.01
CA PHE A 450 -23.03 -28.00 0.15
C PHE A 450 -23.38 -28.72 1.45
N SER A 451 -22.54 -28.55 2.48
CA SER A 451 -22.79 -29.00 3.84
C SER A 451 -22.38 -27.91 4.83
N MET A 452 -23.28 -27.53 5.72
CA MET A 452 -23.00 -26.56 6.79
C MET A 452 -21.94 -27.12 7.76
N ASP A 453 -21.97 -28.43 8.05
CA ASP A 453 -20.97 -29.07 8.92
C ASP A 453 -19.54 -28.96 8.33
N ALA A 454 -19.43 -29.04 7.00
CA ALA A 454 -18.15 -28.82 6.33
C ALA A 454 -17.66 -27.39 6.51
N VAL A 455 -18.54 -26.38 6.38
CA VAL A 455 -18.19 -24.96 6.60
C VAL A 455 -17.79 -24.71 8.05
N VAL A 456 -18.51 -25.29 9.02
CA VAL A 456 -18.15 -25.21 10.43
C VAL A 456 -16.78 -25.84 10.69
N LYS A 457 -16.50 -26.99 10.12
CA LYS A 457 -15.17 -27.63 10.22
C LYS A 457 -14.06 -26.78 9.60
N MET A 458 -14.32 -26.12 8.48
CA MET A 458 -13.37 -25.21 7.85
C MET A 458 -13.04 -24.00 8.74
N SER A 459 -13.98 -23.50 9.52
CA SER A 459 -13.79 -22.36 10.44
C SER A 459 -13.21 -22.76 11.81
N GLY A 460 -12.98 -24.05 12.05
CA GLY A 460 -12.49 -24.61 13.32
C GLY A 460 -13.62 -25.02 14.26
N SER A 461 -14.57 -24.15 14.54
CA SER A 461 -15.74 -24.42 15.37
C SER A 461 -16.96 -23.60 14.94
N GLN A 462 -18.16 -24.01 15.41
CA GLN A 462 -19.39 -23.24 15.20
C GLN A 462 -19.28 -21.84 15.82
N LEU A 463 -18.66 -21.73 17.00
CA LEU A 463 -18.47 -20.45 17.67
C LEU A 463 -17.54 -19.52 16.86
N ASP A 464 -16.44 -20.04 16.31
CA ASP A 464 -15.52 -19.24 15.47
C ASP A 464 -16.23 -18.71 14.22
N LEU A 465 -17.06 -19.54 13.57
CA LEU A 465 -17.86 -19.12 12.43
C LEU A 465 -18.84 -17.99 12.80
N ILE A 466 -19.55 -18.13 13.93
CA ILE A 466 -20.50 -17.11 14.41
C ILE A 466 -19.76 -15.80 14.71
N ILE A 467 -18.63 -15.85 15.41
CA ILE A 467 -17.82 -14.66 15.75
C ILE A 467 -17.30 -13.98 14.47
N LEU A 468 -16.81 -14.75 13.51
CA LEU A 468 -16.34 -14.22 12.22
C LEU A 468 -17.47 -13.51 11.48
N LEU A 469 -18.63 -14.14 11.35
CA LEU A 469 -19.78 -13.55 10.67
C LEU A 469 -20.32 -12.32 11.38
N ALA A 470 -20.38 -12.34 12.71
CA ALA A 470 -20.78 -11.17 13.52
C ALA A 470 -19.77 -10.03 13.36
N GLY A 471 -18.46 -10.31 13.39
CA GLY A 471 -17.40 -9.34 13.13
C GLY A 471 -17.50 -8.72 11.74
N CYS A 472 -17.72 -9.53 10.71
CA CYS A 472 -17.94 -9.06 9.34
C CYS A 472 -19.21 -8.20 9.22
N LEU A 473 -20.29 -8.54 9.94
CA LEU A 473 -21.51 -7.74 9.97
C LEU A 473 -21.28 -6.37 10.63
N VAL A 474 -20.58 -6.32 11.76
CA VAL A 474 -20.19 -5.05 12.42
C VAL A 474 -19.36 -4.20 11.48
N TRP A 475 -18.35 -4.80 10.82
CA TRP A 475 -17.54 -4.11 9.83
C TRP A 475 -18.38 -3.59 8.65
N LEU A 476 -19.31 -4.38 8.12
CA LEU A 476 -20.21 -3.97 7.03
C LEU A 476 -21.07 -2.77 7.45
N ILE A 477 -21.70 -2.81 8.63
CA ILE A 477 -22.51 -1.71 9.16
C ILE A 477 -21.68 -0.42 9.26
N ILE A 478 -20.50 -0.49 9.87
CA ILE A 478 -19.60 0.67 9.99
C ILE A 478 -19.16 1.18 8.60
N SER A 479 -18.90 0.28 7.65
CA SER A 479 -18.53 0.65 6.29
C SER A 479 -19.69 1.36 5.56
N ILE A 480 -20.93 0.91 5.73
CA ILE A 480 -22.13 1.57 5.19
C ILE A 480 -22.30 2.98 5.79
N LEU A 481 -22.12 3.12 7.10
CA LEU A 481 -22.22 4.42 7.77
C LEU A 481 -21.15 5.39 7.26
N LYS A 482 -19.92 4.93 7.11
CA LYS A 482 -18.80 5.72 6.54
C LYS A 482 -19.03 6.09 5.08
N GLU A 483 -19.61 5.19 4.26
CA GLU A 483 -19.95 5.48 2.86
C GLU A 483 -21.04 6.55 2.75
N LYS A 484 -21.93 6.65 3.76
CA LYS A 484 -22.92 7.73 3.91
C LYS A 484 -22.33 9.04 4.45
N GLY A 485 -21.01 9.12 4.68
CA GLY A 485 -20.31 10.30 5.18
C GLY A 485 -20.32 10.47 6.70
N ILE A 486 -20.74 9.45 7.47
CA ILE A 486 -20.76 9.53 8.93
C ILE A 486 -19.35 9.25 9.47
N VAL A 487 -18.79 10.23 10.18
CA VAL A 487 -17.54 10.09 10.94
C VAL A 487 -17.87 9.42 12.27
N ILE A 488 -17.58 8.13 12.40
CA ILE A 488 -18.03 7.30 13.53
C ILE A 488 -17.58 7.87 14.88
N ARG A 489 -16.32 8.32 14.98
CA ARG A 489 -15.76 8.89 16.22
C ARG A 489 -16.53 10.15 16.66
N GLU A 490 -16.77 11.08 15.75
CA GLU A 490 -17.53 12.29 16.04
C GLU A 490 -19.01 11.99 16.38
N ALA A 491 -19.59 11.03 15.67
CA ALA A 491 -20.96 10.58 15.97
C ALA A 491 -21.07 9.95 17.37
N LEU A 492 -20.01 9.24 17.80
CA LEU A 492 -19.93 8.65 19.14
C LEU A 492 -19.68 9.73 20.21
N ASP A 493 -18.82 10.70 19.95
CA ASP A 493 -18.52 11.81 20.89
C ASP A 493 -19.78 12.64 21.24
N ARG A 494 -20.76 12.70 20.33
CA ARG A 494 -22.06 13.36 20.57
C ARG A 494 -23.04 12.51 21.41
N LYS A 495 -22.69 11.26 21.75
CA LYS A 495 -23.55 10.38 22.57
C LYS A 495 -23.30 10.58 24.07
N PRO A 496 -24.30 10.27 24.91
CA PRO A 496 -24.12 10.27 26.36
C PRO A 496 -22.92 9.40 26.80
N LEU A 497 -22.29 9.78 27.88
CA LEU A 497 -21.08 9.11 28.40
C LEU A 497 -21.26 7.62 28.58
N ILE A 498 -22.41 7.19 29.08
CA ILE A 498 -22.73 5.76 29.28
C ILE A 498 -22.67 4.99 27.97
N ILE A 499 -23.25 5.52 26.88
CA ILE A 499 -23.22 4.87 25.56
C ILE A 499 -21.78 4.81 25.02
N ARG A 500 -21.02 5.89 25.18
CA ARG A 500 -19.61 5.92 24.77
C ARG A 500 -18.81 4.85 25.47
N TRP A 501 -18.90 4.76 26.79
CA TRP A 501 -18.20 3.74 27.58
C TRP A 501 -18.68 2.33 27.26
N ALA A 502 -19.98 2.13 27.08
CA ALA A 502 -20.50 0.82 26.67
C ALA A 502 -19.87 0.34 25.36
N VAL A 503 -19.74 1.22 24.36
CA VAL A 503 -19.10 0.89 23.08
C VAL A 503 -17.61 0.60 23.27
N TYR A 504 -16.89 1.40 24.04
CA TYR A 504 -15.45 1.20 24.28
C TYR A 504 -15.18 -0.11 25.02
N ILE A 505 -15.93 -0.37 26.08
CA ILE A 505 -15.83 -1.60 26.87
C ILE A 505 -16.19 -2.81 26.00
N ALA A 506 -17.27 -2.74 25.22
CA ALA A 506 -17.66 -3.83 24.31
C ALA A 506 -16.55 -4.11 23.27
N LEU A 507 -15.94 -3.07 22.72
CA LEU A 507 -14.85 -3.22 21.75
C LEU A 507 -13.62 -3.87 22.40
N VAL A 508 -13.19 -3.40 23.58
CA VAL A 508 -12.03 -3.95 24.30
C VAL A 508 -12.29 -5.38 24.76
N ILE A 509 -13.45 -5.65 25.35
CA ILE A 509 -13.84 -7.00 25.78
C ILE A 509 -13.92 -7.95 24.59
N SER A 510 -14.51 -7.52 23.46
CA SER A 510 -14.58 -8.38 22.27
C SER A 510 -13.19 -8.78 21.79
N VAL A 511 -12.22 -7.86 21.79
CA VAL A 511 -10.84 -8.17 21.41
C VAL A 511 -10.18 -9.09 22.44
N ALA A 512 -10.35 -8.82 23.74
CA ALA A 512 -9.68 -9.57 24.80
C ALA A 512 -10.24 -10.99 25.00
N MET A 513 -11.57 -11.15 24.90
CA MET A 513 -12.26 -12.43 25.20
C MET A 513 -12.53 -13.26 23.95
N LEU A 514 -12.79 -12.60 22.83
CA LEU A 514 -13.15 -13.27 21.56
C LEU A 514 -12.02 -13.20 20.54
N GLY A 515 -10.91 -12.50 20.83
CA GLY A 515 -9.79 -12.41 19.91
C GLY A 515 -9.17 -13.78 19.61
N TYR A 516 -8.94 -14.07 18.34
CA TYR A 516 -8.20 -15.25 17.89
C TYR A 516 -6.79 -14.84 17.51
N ILE A 517 -5.79 -15.49 18.09
CA ILE A 517 -4.38 -15.27 17.76
C ILE A 517 -3.91 -16.50 17.00
N SER A 518 -3.67 -16.35 15.70
CA SER A 518 -3.12 -17.43 14.88
C SER A 518 -1.67 -17.72 15.30
N ASN A 519 -1.37 -18.98 15.58
CA ASN A 519 -0.01 -19.43 15.87
C ASN A 519 0.95 -19.28 14.67
N THR A 520 0.42 -19.14 13.47
CA THR A 520 1.18 -19.04 12.21
C THR A 520 1.56 -17.60 11.85
N SER A 521 0.86 -16.60 12.39
CA SER A 521 1.08 -15.18 12.08
C SER A 521 1.35 -14.38 13.34
N GLY A 522 2.57 -14.44 13.89
CA GLY A 522 3.00 -13.61 15.04
C GLY A 522 2.96 -12.09 14.79
N GLY A 523 2.27 -11.60 13.74
CA GLY A 523 2.19 -10.22 13.35
C GLY A 523 1.18 -9.98 12.22
N PHE A 524 1.26 -8.80 11.61
CA PHE A 524 0.50 -8.48 10.40
C PHE A 524 1.16 -9.07 9.16
N MET A 525 0.35 -9.58 8.21
CA MET A 525 0.84 -10.17 6.95
C MET A 525 1.76 -9.20 6.18
N TYR A 526 1.37 -7.94 6.06
CA TYR A 526 2.15 -6.93 5.35
C TYR A 526 3.46 -6.52 6.03
N ALA A 527 3.66 -6.83 7.30
CA ALA A 527 4.95 -6.63 7.97
C ALA A 527 6.02 -7.65 7.54
N GLN A 528 5.63 -8.69 6.81
CA GLN A 528 6.51 -9.75 6.31
C GLN A 528 6.96 -9.51 4.84
N PHE A 529 6.38 -8.52 4.15
CA PHE A 529 6.73 -8.09 2.80
C PHE A 529 7.77 -6.96 2.82
#